data_907f147eb1b9096bdd13df2215e9e1f0
#
_entry.id   907f147eb1b9096bdd13df2215e9e1f0
#
_cell.length_a   1.000
_cell.length_b   1.000
_cell.length_c   1.000
_cell.angle_alpha   90.00
_cell.angle_beta   90.00
_cell.angle_gamma   90.00
#
_symmetry.space_group_name_H-M   'P 1'
#
loop_
_entity.id
_entity.type
_entity.pdbx_description
1 polymer ?
#
loop_
_entity_poly.entity_id
_entity_poly.type
_entity_poly.pdbx_seq_one_letter_code
_entity_poly.pdbx_strand_id
1 'polypeptide(L)'
;MPEFTDILNAIVLFSNFVLVPAVSYGAQLALGALGITLVYSILRFSNFAHGDTMAFGTMMVILVTWGFQSLGISFGPLPTALLALPFGILGAISLTLVFDKTVYKFYRAKKSTPVIFVIVSTGVMFMTNAIVRFIIGPGDQRFRDGIKFIFRPREFKEFTGLSEGLALKSTQVLTLFVTILCVAALFYFLQKTRTGKAMRAFSDNKDLALLSGINPDRVVLITWILVAALATTAGTLYGLDKSFKPFTYFMLLLPMFAAAIVGGIGS
;
A
#
# COMPACT_ATOMS: atom_id res chain seq x y z
N MET A 1 41.47 -18.89 11.26
CA MET A 1 40.42 -18.21 10.42
C MET A 1 39.25 -17.64 11.25
N PRO A 2 39.45 -17.20 12.50
CA PRO A 2 38.38 -16.60 13.29
C PRO A 2 37.80 -15.34 12.62
N GLU A 3 38.63 -14.47 12.06
CA GLU A 3 38.21 -13.21 11.44
C GLU A 3 37.23 -13.38 10.27
N PHE A 4 37.35 -14.42 9.43
CA PHE A 4 36.44 -14.62 8.30
C PHE A 4 35.04 -15.08 8.76
N THR A 5 34.98 -15.97 9.76
CA THR A 5 33.71 -16.41 10.35
C THR A 5 33.02 -15.28 11.12
N ASP A 6 33.77 -14.38 11.74
CA ASP A 6 33.25 -13.22 12.45
C ASP A 6 32.64 -12.19 11.49
N ILE A 7 33.29 -11.96 10.33
CA ILE A 7 32.76 -11.11 9.26
C ILE A 7 31.44 -11.70 8.71
N LEU A 8 31.38 -13.01 8.44
CA LEU A 8 30.17 -13.66 7.98
C LEU A 8 29.02 -13.57 9.00
N ASN A 9 29.31 -13.77 10.27
CA ASN A 9 28.32 -13.60 11.34
C ASN A 9 27.82 -12.16 11.43
N ALA A 10 28.72 -11.16 11.31
CA ALA A 10 28.32 -9.75 11.27
C ALA A 10 27.42 -9.42 10.07
N ILE A 11 27.69 -10.00 8.88
CA ILE A 11 26.83 -9.85 7.69
C ILE A 11 25.44 -10.46 7.94
N VAL A 12 25.38 -11.64 8.56
CA VAL A 12 24.08 -12.29 8.89
C VAL A 12 23.29 -11.44 9.88
N LEU A 13 23.93 -10.91 10.92
CA LEU A 13 23.29 -9.98 11.88
C LEU A 13 22.80 -8.72 11.19
N PHE A 14 23.63 -8.08 10.37
CA PHE A 14 23.24 -6.90 9.59
C PHE A 14 22.05 -7.21 8.67
N SER A 15 22.07 -8.36 7.99
CA SER A 15 20.96 -8.77 7.12
C SER A 15 19.66 -8.95 7.90
N ASN A 16 19.69 -9.59 9.07
CA ASN A 16 18.51 -9.84 9.90
C ASN A 16 17.90 -8.57 10.49
N PHE A 17 18.73 -7.67 11.01
CA PHE A 17 18.26 -6.53 11.80
C PHE A 17 18.12 -5.25 10.97
N VAL A 18 18.82 -5.15 9.85
CA VAL A 18 18.83 -3.93 9.03
C VAL A 18 18.33 -4.20 7.62
N LEU A 19 19.01 -5.05 6.84
CA LEU A 19 18.75 -5.16 5.40
C LEU A 19 17.36 -5.71 5.11
N VAL A 20 17.01 -6.86 5.65
CA VAL A 20 15.72 -7.52 5.36
C VAL A 20 14.52 -6.70 5.85
N PRO A 21 14.51 -6.17 7.09
CA PRO A 21 13.44 -5.27 7.53
C PRO A 21 13.36 -3.98 6.73
N ALA A 22 14.50 -3.35 6.38
CA ALA A 22 14.53 -2.10 5.61
C ALA A 22 13.97 -2.28 4.20
N VAL A 23 14.38 -3.35 3.49
CA VAL A 23 13.88 -3.65 2.14
C VAL A 23 12.39 -3.98 2.16
N SER A 24 11.93 -4.77 3.14
CA SER A 24 10.49 -5.09 3.29
C SER A 24 9.67 -3.83 3.58
N TYR A 25 10.09 -3.01 4.53
CA TYR A 25 9.42 -1.77 4.88
C TYR A 25 9.44 -0.76 3.72
N GLY A 26 10.59 -0.61 3.05
CA GLY A 26 10.73 0.23 1.86
C GLY A 26 9.79 -0.20 0.73
N ALA A 27 9.60 -1.50 0.50
CA ALA A 27 8.68 -2.05 -0.48
C ALA A 27 7.20 -1.69 -0.16
N GLN A 28 6.81 -1.76 1.12
CA GLN A 28 5.47 -1.36 1.57
C GLN A 28 5.24 0.14 1.36
N LEU A 29 6.22 0.97 1.72
CA LEU A 29 6.17 2.43 1.50
C LEU A 29 6.12 2.77 0.01
N ALA A 30 6.87 2.06 -0.84
CA ALA A 30 6.90 2.29 -2.28
C ALA A 30 5.52 2.10 -2.92
N LEU A 31 4.77 1.05 -2.55
CA LEU A 31 3.40 0.85 -3.04
C LEU A 31 2.47 2.00 -2.61
N GLY A 32 2.56 2.45 -1.37
CA GLY A 32 1.80 3.59 -0.88
C GLY A 32 2.18 4.89 -1.59
N ALA A 33 3.48 5.14 -1.79
CA ALA A 33 4.00 6.31 -2.49
C ALA A 33 3.57 6.37 -3.96
N LEU A 34 3.51 5.21 -4.65
CA LEU A 34 2.96 5.13 -6.02
C LEU A 34 1.50 5.58 -6.07
N GLY A 35 0.69 5.23 -5.07
CA GLY A 35 -0.68 5.72 -4.96
C GLY A 35 -0.74 7.24 -4.81
N ILE A 36 0.10 7.82 -3.96
CA ILE A 36 0.21 9.28 -3.78
C ILE A 36 0.64 9.96 -5.09
N THR A 37 1.64 9.42 -5.76
CA THR A 37 2.15 9.96 -7.03
C THR A 37 1.06 9.94 -8.11
N LEU A 38 0.26 8.88 -8.21
CA LEU A 38 -0.86 8.82 -9.16
C LEU A 38 -1.93 9.89 -8.89
N VAL A 39 -2.31 10.10 -7.61
CA VAL A 39 -3.25 11.17 -7.24
C VAL A 39 -2.68 12.53 -7.64
N TYR A 40 -1.43 12.79 -7.27
CA TYR A 40 -0.80 14.09 -7.58
C TYR A 40 -0.65 14.34 -9.07
N SER A 41 -0.26 13.34 -9.85
CA SER A 41 -0.08 13.47 -11.29
C SER A 41 -1.38 13.81 -12.01
N ILE A 42 -2.51 13.23 -11.60
CA ILE A 42 -3.80 13.37 -12.28
C ILE A 42 -4.65 14.50 -11.66
N LEU A 43 -4.74 14.55 -10.33
CA LEU A 43 -5.64 15.46 -9.62
C LEU A 43 -4.94 16.74 -9.17
N ARG A 44 -3.60 16.78 -9.22
CA ARG A 44 -2.76 17.96 -8.90
C ARG A 44 -2.93 18.48 -7.48
N PHE A 45 -3.20 17.59 -6.51
CA PHE A 45 -3.18 17.94 -5.10
C PHE A 45 -2.63 16.79 -4.23
N SER A 46 -2.11 17.12 -3.06
CA SER A 46 -1.63 16.16 -2.07
C SER A 46 -2.82 15.62 -1.27
N ASN A 47 -3.12 14.32 -1.41
CA ASN A 47 -4.24 13.68 -0.71
C ASN A 47 -3.82 13.18 0.68
N PHE A 48 -4.20 13.91 1.72
CA PHE A 48 -3.90 13.53 3.11
C PHE A 48 -4.74 12.34 3.61
N ALA A 49 -5.87 12.04 2.96
CA ALA A 49 -6.68 10.86 3.30
C ALA A 49 -6.08 9.53 2.83
N HIS A 50 -4.91 9.53 2.14
CA HIS A 50 -4.34 8.32 1.56
C HIS A 50 -3.98 7.27 2.61
N GLY A 51 -3.36 7.67 3.73
CA GLY A 51 -3.03 6.76 4.83
C GLY A 51 -4.26 6.12 5.48
N ASP A 52 -5.33 6.88 5.66
CA ASP A 52 -6.58 6.37 6.22
C ASP A 52 -7.38 5.52 5.22
N THR A 53 -7.27 5.80 3.91
CA THR A 53 -7.76 4.89 2.86
C THR A 53 -7.04 3.55 2.92
N MET A 54 -5.73 3.56 3.12
CA MET A 54 -4.91 2.38 3.34
C MET A 54 -5.37 1.61 4.60
N ALA A 55 -5.62 2.32 5.72
CA ALA A 55 -6.17 1.74 6.94
C ALA A 55 -7.55 1.11 6.72
N PHE A 56 -8.45 1.80 6.03
CA PHE A 56 -9.78 1.30 5.74
C PHE A 56 -9.75 0.03 4.89
N GLY A 57 -8.96 0.01 3.81
CA GLY A 57 -8.79 -1.17 2.97
C GLY A 57 -8.25 -2.36 3.77
N THR A 58 -7.22 -2.13 4.61
CA THR A 58 -6.66 -3.17 5.49
C THR A 58 -7.68 -3.68 6.51
N MET A 59 -8.46 -2.79 7.11
CA MET A 59 -9.56 -3.16 8.01
C MET A 59 -10.55 -4.10 7.31
N MET A 60 -10.96 -3.79 6.08
CA MET A 60 -11.85 -4.64 5.29
C MET A 60 -11.23 -6.02 5.04
N VAL A 61 -9.93 -6.08 4.71
CA VAL A 61 -9.20 -7.36 4.57
C VAL A 61 -9.24 -8.15 5.87
N ILE A 62 -9.00 -7.52 7.03
CA ILE A 62 -9.03 -8.19 8.33
C ILE A 62 -10.42 -8.77 8.62
N LEU A 63 -11.48 -7.98 8.43
CA LEU A 63 -12.85 -8.43 8.69
C LEU A 63 -13.25 -9.62 7.81
N VAL A 64 -12.91 -9.57 6.52
CA VAL A 64 -13.15 -10.69 5.59
C VAL A 64 -12.28 -11.90 5.96
N THR A 65 -11.03 -11.69 6.36
CA THR A 65 -10.15 -12.77 6.84
C THR A 65 -10.76 -13.48 8.05
N TRP A 66 -11.27 -12.74 9.03
CA TRP A 66 -11.96 -13.33 10.18
C TRP A 66 -13.23 -14.09 9.77
N GLY A 67 -13.98 -13.55 8.78
CA GLY A 67 -15.12 -14.25 8.20
C GLY A 67 -14.73 -15.58 7.57
N PHE A 68 -13.66 -15.62 6.77
CA PHE A 68 -13.16 -16.88 6.18
C PHE A 68 -12.68 -17.87 7.24
N GLN A 69 -11.96 -17.40 8.25
CA GLN A 69 -11.48 -18.24 9.36
C GLN A 69 -12.64 -18.83 10.17
N SER A 70 -13.72 -18.06 10.40
CA SER A 70 -14.91 -18.55 11.09
C SER A 70 -15.67 -19.64 10.32
N LEU A 71 -15.53 -19.64 8.96
CA LEU A 71 -16.05 -20.67 8.07
C LEU A 71 -15.08 -21.83 7.85
N GLY A 72 -13.93 -21.84 8.53
CA GLY A 72 -12.90 -22.86 8.37
C GLY A 72 -12.10 -22.76 7.07
N ILE A 73 -12.24 -21.67 6.31
CA ILE A 73 -11.51 -21.44 5.07
C ILE A 73 -10.13 -20.87 5.41
N SER A 74 -9.07 -21.57 5.03
CA SER A 74 -7.69 -21.11 5.17
C SER A 74 -6.93 -21.28 3.85
N PHE A 75 -5.90 -20.45 3.63
CA PHE A 75 -5.08 -20.52 2.42
C PHE A 75 -3.83 -21.43 2.60
N GLY A 76 -3.90 -22.35 3.55
CA GLY A 76 -2.81 -23.27 3.83
C GLY A 76 -1.55 -22.58 4.35
N PRO A 77 -0.39 -22.69 3.66
CA PRO A 77 0.85 -22.08 4.11
C PRO A 77 0.89 -20.55 3.96
N LEU A 78 0.07 -19.99 3.07
CA LEU A 78 -0.01 -18.55 2.84
C LEU A 78 -1.06 -17.89 3.75
N PRO A 79 -0.90 -16.60 4.09
CA PRO A 79 -1.89 -15.89 4.88
C PRO A 79 -3.25 -15.84 4.18
N THR A 80 -4.33 -16.17 4.89
CA THR A 80 -5.72 -16.08 4.38
C THR A 80 -6.09 -14.64 3.97
N ALA A 81 -5.38 -13.66 4.51
CA ALA A 81 -5.49 -12.26 4.09
C ALA A 81 -5.29 -12.04 2.58
N LEU A 82 -4.54 -12.91 1.89
CA LEU A 82 -4.40 -12.83 0.42
C LEU A 82 -5.70 -13.19 -0.31
N LEU A 83 -6.48 -14.13 0.20
CA LEU A 83 -7.82 -14.43 -0.33
C LEU A 83 -8.80 -13.30 -0.05
N ALA A 84 -8.64 -12.63 1.09
CA ALA A 84 -9.48 -11.50 1.50
C ALA A 84 -9.10 -10.18 0.78
N LEU A 85 -7.88 -10.08 0.23
CA LEU A 85 -7.35 -8.86 -0.38
C LEU A 85 -8.26 -8.27 -1.49
N PRO A 86 -8.79 -9.04 -2.45
CA PRO A 86 -9.70 -8.51 -3.46
C PRO A 86 -10.95 -7.84 -2.85
N PHE A 87 -11.50 -8.40 -1.79
CA PHE A 87 -12.67 -7.83 -1.10
C PHE A 87 -12.33 -6.54 -0.37
N GLY A 88 -11.15 -6.48 0.27
CA GLY A 88 -10.65 -5.24 0.86
C GLY A 88 -10.40 -4.15 -0.16
N ILE A 89 -9.86 -4.50 -1.33
CA ILE A 89 -9.67 -3.58 -2.46
C ILE A 89 -11.03 -3.05 -2.94
N LEU A 90 -12.02 -3.92 -3.13
CA LEU A 90 -13.38 -3.49 -3.53
C LEU A 90 -14.02 -2.56 -2.50
N GLY A 91 -13.85 -2.85 -1.19
CA GLY A 91 -14.30 -1.96 -0.12
C GLY A 91 -13.63 -0.59 -0.17
N ALA A 92 -12.32 -0.54 -0.34
CA ALA A 92 -11.56 0.70 -0.44
C ALA A 92 -11.91 1.49 -1.72
N ILE A 93 -12.10 0.82 -2.86
CA ILE A 93 -12.59 1.44 -4.10
C ILE A 93 -13.96 2.07 -3.86
N SER A 94 -14.89 1.35 -3.25
CA SER A 94 -16.24 1.85 -2.95
C SER A 94 -16.17 3.11 -2.10
N LEU A 95 -15.37 3.12 -1.03
CA LEU A 95 -15.19 4.28 -0.17
C LEU A 95 -14.61 5.48 -0.94
N THR A 96 -13.54 5.28 -1.69
CA THR A 96 -12.88 6.36 -2.43
C THR A 96 -13.78 6.94 -3.51
N LEU A 97 -14.56 6.11 -4.20
CA LEU A 97 -15.53 6.57 -5.20
C LEU A 97 -16.71 7.33 -4.57
N VAL A 98 -17.17 6.92 -3.39
CA VAL A 98 -18.17 7.68 -2.62
C VAL A 98 -17.62 9.05 -2.27
N PHE A 99 -16.41 9.16 -1.72
CA PHE A 99 -15.79 10.45 -1.43
C PHE A 99 -15.51 11.27 -2.68
N ASP A 100 -15.11 10.63 -3.77
CA ASP A 100 -14.93 11.35 -5.03
C ASP A 100 -16.24 11.98 -5.50
N LYS A 101 -17.33 11.22 -5.51
CA LYS A 101 -18.65 11.67 -5.99
C LYS A 101 -19.28 12.73 -5.07
N THR A 102 -19.18 12.57 -3.75
CA THR A 102 -19.84 13.43 -2.76
C THR A 102 -19.04 14.67 -2.41
N VAL A 103 -17.71 14.55 -2.39
CA VAL A 103 -16.81 15.60 -1.88
C VAL A 103 -15.95 16.18 -3.01
N TYR A 104 -15.02 15.40 -3.56
CA TYR A 104 -14.00 15.91 -4.48
C TYR A 104 -14.58 16.43 -5.80
N LYS A 105 -15.62 15.78 -6.36
CA LYS A 105 -16.26 16.21 -7.60
C LYS A 105 -16.88 17.62 -7.47
N PHE A 106 -17.47 17.93 -6.32
CA PHE A 106 -18.03 19.26 -6.05
C PHE A 106 -16.96 20.36 -6.11
N TYR A 107 -15.81 20.17 -5.47
CA TYR A 107 -14.72 21.14 -5.49
C TYR A 107 -14.01 21.21 -6.85
N ARG A 108 -13.94 20.09 -7.59
CA ARG A 108 -13.45 20.10 -8.97
C ARG A 108 -14.37 20.92 -9.90
N ALA A 109 -15.67 20.78 -9.75
CA ALA A 109 -16.64 21.56 -10.54
C ALA A 109 -16.52 23.07 -10.26
N LYS A 110 -16.20 23.46 -9.01
CA LYS A 110 -15.94 24.85 -8.62
C LYS A 110 -14.55 25.37 -9.03
N LYS A 111 -13.70 24.55 -9.68
CA LYS A 111 -12.32 24.89 -10.04
C LYS A 111 -11.51 25.39 -8.83
N SER A 112 -11.74 24.81 -7.65
CA SER A 112 -11.08 25.18 -6.40
C SER A 112 -9.55 25.03 -6.48
N THR A 113 -8.82 25.84 -5.69
CA THR A 113 -7.36 25.80 -5.65
C THR A 113 -6.84 24.51 -5.01
N PRO A 114 -5.60 24.05 -5.31
CA PRO A 114 -5.01 22.85 -4.71
C PRO A 114 -5.00 22.89 -3.17
N VAL A 115 -4.85 24.06 -2.56
CA VAL A 115 -4.88 24.24 -1.09
C VAL A 115 -6.24 23.82 -0.51
N ILE A 116 -7.33 24.18 -1.18
CA ILE A 116 -8.68 23.77 -0.75
C ILE A 116 -8.82 22.26 -0.79
N PHE A 117 -8.28 21.59 -1.81
CA PHE A 117 -8.30 20.11 -1.88
C PHE A 117 -7.49 19.46 -0.75
N VAL A 118 -6.37 20.06 -0.33
CA VAL A 118 -5.61 19.59 0.84
C VAL A 118 -6.45 19.66 2.11
N ILE A 119 -7.12 20.80 2.36
CA ILE A 119 -8.01 20.99 3.52
C ILE A 119 -9.17 19.98 3.48
N VAL A 120 -9.80 19.82 2.32
CA VAL A 120 -10.89 18.87 2.11
C VAL A 120 -10.42 17.43 2.34
N SER A 121 -9.26 17.07 1.82
CA SER A 121 -8.70 15.72 2.04
C SER A 121 -8.38 15.44 3.50
N THR A 122 -7.99 16.46 4.27
CA THR A 122 -7.82 16.36 5.73
C THR A 122 -9.15 16.07 6.43
N GLY A 123 -10.25 16.71 6.00
CA GLY A 123 -11.58 16.38 6.49
C GLY A 123 -11.99 14.92 6.19
N VAL A 124 -11.75 14.48 4.96
CA VAL A 124 -11.97 13.07 4.55
C VAL A 124 -11.10 12.11 5.36
N MET A 125 -9.85 12.48 5.65
CA MET A 125 -8.93 11.73 6.50
C MET A 125 -9.54 11.49 7.89
N PHE A 126 -9.97 12.53 8.59
CA PHE A 126 -10.57 12.37 9.93
C PHE A 126 -11.85 11.55 9.89
N MET A 127 -12.69 11.74 8.86
CA MET A 127 -13.91 10.95 8.70
C MET A 127 -13.60 9.47 8.50
N THR A 128 -12.66 9.13 7.62
CA THR A 128 -12.24 7.75 7.37
C THR A 128 -11.63 7.12 8.62
N ASN A 129 -10.77 7.86 9.34
CA ASN A 129 -10.16 7.41 10.59
C ASN A 129 -11.21 7.09 11.66
N ALA A 130 -12.22 7.95 11.79
CA ALA A 130 -13.34 7.72 12.71
C ALA A 130 -14.14 6.47 12.33
N ILE A 131 -14.44 6.26 11.04
CA ILE A 131 -15.14 5.06 10.55
C ILE A 131 -14.33 3.79 10.88
N VAL A 132 -13.04 3.78 10.60
CA VAL A 132 -12.16 2.63 10.89
C VAL A 132 -12.17 2.31 12.38
N ARG A 133 -11.99 3.31 13.23
CA ARG A 133 -11.99 3.12 14.70
C ARG A 133 -13.34 2.71 15.26
N PHE A 134 -14.42 3.19 14.67
CA PHE A 134 -15.77 2.81 15.07
C PHE A 134 -16.06 1.34 14.78
N ILE A 135 -15.57 0.82 13.64
CA ILE A 135 -15.84 -0.55 13.19
C ILE A 135 -14.93 -1.56 13.89
N ILE A 136 -13.61 -1.35 13.91
CA ILE A 136 -12.63 -2.34 14.38
C ILE A 136 -12.04 -2.00 15.76
N GLY A 137 -12.30 -0.79 16.24
CA GLY A 137 -11.73 -0.28 17.48
C GLY A 137 -10.34 0.35 17.31
N PRO A 138 -9.83 1.03 18.35
CA PRO A 138 -8.52 1.68 18.34
C PRO A 138 -7.35 0.75 18.62
N GLY A 139 -7.63 -0.50 19.04
CA GLY A 139 -6.65 -1.48 19.47
C GLY A 139 -5.81 -2.06 18.34
N ASP A 140 -4.78 -2.80 18.74
CA ASP A 140 -3.88 -3.51 17.85
C ASP A 140 -4.53 -4.82 17.36
N GLN A 141 -4.65 -5.01 16.07
CA GLN A 141 -5.18 -6.22 15.44
C GLN A 141 -4.08 -6.95 14.68
N ARG A 142 -4.11 -8.29 14.73
CA ARG A 142 -3.09 -9.13 14.09
C ARG A 142 -3.74 -10.16 13.19
N PHE A 143 -3.14 -10.37 12.02
CA PHE A 143 -3.40 -11.56 11.22
C PHE A 143 -2.77 -12.76 11.92
N ARG A 144 -3.56 -13.82 12.18
CA ARG A 144 -3.15 -14.94 13.05
C ARG A 144 -2.89 -16.24 12.29
N ASP A 145 -2.72 -16.20 10.98
CA ASP A 145 -2.55 -17.38 10.15
C ASP A 145 -1.34 -17.28 9.20
N GLY A 146 -1.03 -18.40 8.56
CA GLY A 146 0.12 -18.55 7.67
C GLY A 146 1.42 -18.98 8.37
N ILE A 147 2.39 -19.41 7.57
CA ILE A 147 3.72 -19.79 8.05
C ILE A 147 4.50 -18.54 8.45
N LYS A 148 5.03 -18.52 9.69
CA LYS A 148 5.77 -17.35 10.20
C LYS A 148 7.14 -17.18 9.56
N PHE A 149 7.86 -18.28 9.30
CA PHE A 149 9.21 -18.25 8.77
C PHE A 149 9.34 -19.19 7.58
N ILE A 150 9.95 -18.73 6.50
CA ILE A 150 10.40 -19.56 5.38
C ILE A 150 11.74 -20.21 5.73
N PHE A 151 12.65 -19.42 6.31
CA PHE A 151 13.94 -19.89 6.81
C PHE A 151 14.03 -19.60 8.31
N ARG A 152 14.23 -20.66 9.11
CA ARG A 152 14.44 -20.51 10.55
C ARG A 152 15.94 -20.32 10.83
N PRO A 153 16.31 -19.47 11.81
CA PRO A 153 17.72 -19.26 12.17
C PRO A 153 18.48 -20.54 12.46
N ARG A 154 17.80 -21.53 13.06
CA ARG A 154 18.39 -22.82 13.41
C ARG A 154 18.76 -23.64 12.18
N GLU A 155 17.88 -23.73 11.19
CA GLU A 155 18.11 -24.47 9.94
C GLU A 155 19.29 -23.87 9.16
N PHE A 156 19.39 -22.52 9.16
CA PHE A 156 20.50 -21.81 8.53
C PHE A 156 21.85 -22.10 9.23
N LYS A 157 21.88 -22.12 10.58
CA LYS A 157 23.06 -22.45 11.38
C LYS A 157 23.55 -23.88 11.11
N GLU A 158 22.62 -24.85 11.08
CA GLU A 158 22.91 -26.25 10.80
C GLU A 158 23.46 -26.44 9.38
N PHE A 159 22.99 -25.66 8.40
CA PHE A 159 23.46 -25.73 7.02
C PHE A 159 24.80 -25.03 6.79
N THR A 160 25.05 -23.88 7.43
CA THR A 160 26.24 -23.05 7.18
C THR A 160 27.37 -23.26 8.18
N GLY A 161 27.07 -23.84 9.35
CA GLY A 161 28.02 -23.97 10.46
C GLY A 161 28.36 -22.65 11.16
N LEU A 162 27.65 -21.55 10.84
CA LEU A 162 27.86 -20.25 11.48
C LEU A 162 27.19 -20.19 12.86
N SER A 163 27.72 -19.35 13.73
CA SER A 163 27.13 -19.10 15.06
C SER A 163 25.81 -18.28 14.96
N GLU A 164 25.68 -17.44 13.93
CA GLU A 164 24.48 -16.64 13.67
C GLU A 164 23.62 -17.26 12.56
N GLY A 165 22.28 -17.12 12.69
CA GLY A 165 21.31 -17.68 11.74
C GLY A 165 20.51 -16.61 11.00
N LEU A 166 20.33 -16.78 9.69
CA LEU A 166 19.46 -15.93 8.90
C LEU A 166 17.98 -16.27 9.17
N ALA A 167 17.18 -15.26 9.51
CA ALA A 167 15.74 -15.37 9.74
C ALA A 167 14.96 -14.66 8.63
N LEU A 168 14.27 -15.41 7.77
CA LEU A 168 13.40 -14.84 6.74
C LEU A 168 11.94 -15.14 7.09
N LYS A 169 11.18 -14.08 7.39
CA LYS A 169 9.75 -14.20 7.61
C LYS A 169 9.04 -14.39 6.27
N SER A 170 8.03 -15.24 6.26
CA SER A 170 7.15 -15.45 5.10
C SER A 170 6.53 -14.15 4.61
N THR A 171 6.12 -13.27 5.52
CA THR A 171 5.52 -11.98 5.21
C THR A 171 6.47 -11.03 4.47
N GLN A 172 7.77 -11.08 4.76
CA GLN A 172 8.79 -10.23 4.11
C GLN A 172 9.01 -10.64 2.65
N VAL A 173 9.16 -11.95 2.40
CA VAL A 173 9.31 -12.49 1.04
C VAL A 173 8.04 -12.24 0.22
N LEU A 174 6.87 -12.48 0.82
CA LEU A 174 5.58 -12.18 0.22
C LEU A 174 5.44 -10.70 -0.15
N THR A 175 5.87 -9.80 0.75
CA THR A 175 5.85 -8.35 0.52
C THR A 175 6.66 -7.99 -0.73
N LEU A 176 7.88 -8.49 -0.86
CA LEU A 176 8.73 -8.23 -2.02
C LEU A 176 8.09 -8.76 -3.31
N PHE A 177 7.60 -10.00 -3.29
CA PHE A 177 6.97 -10.62 -4.45
C PHE A 177 5.73 -9.83 -4.91
N VAL A 178 4.82 -9.53 -4.00
CA VAL A 178 3.59 -8.77 -4.30
C VAL A 178 3.92 -7.35 -4.76
N THR A 179 4.91 -6.69 -4.14
CA THR A 179 5.35 -5.35 -4.54
C THR A 179 5.87 -5.34 -5.97
N ILE A 180 6.77 -6.25 -6.31
CA ILE A 180 7.32 -6.37 -7.67
C ILE A 180 6.18 -6.63 -8.67
N LEU A 181 5.26 -7.52 -8.36
CA LEU A 181 4.10 -7.83 -9.21
C LEU A 181 3.20 -6.59 -9.41
N CYS A 182 2.87 -5.88 -8.35
CA CYS A 182 2.04 -4.67 -8.42
C CYS A 182 2.71 -3.55 -9.21
N VAL A 183 4.02 -3.32 -8.99
CA VAL A 183 4.81 -2.34 -9.74
C VAL A 183 4.84 -2.71 -11.21
N ALA A 184 5.17 -3.95 -11.56
CA ALA A 184 5.20 -4.43 -12.94
C ALA A 184 3.83 -4.31 -13.62
N ALA A 185 2.75 -4.69 -12.92
CA ALA A 185 1.38 -4.56 -13.41
C ALA A 185 1.00 -3.09 -13.66
N LEU A 186 1.34 -2.19 -12.73
CA LEU A 186 1.09 -0.76 -12.87
C LEU A 186 1.86 -0.16 -14.07
N PHE A 187 3.14 -0.47 -14.20
CA PHE A 187 3.95 -0.03 -15.34
C PHE A 187 3.40 -0.56 -16.66
N TYR A 188 3.07 -1.85 -16.73
CA TYR A 188 2.43 -2.43 -17.91
C TYR A 188 1.11 -1.73 -18.24
N PHE A 189 0.25 -1.52 -17.24
CA PHE A 189 -1.02 -0.81 -17.42
C PHE A 189 -0.81 0.60 -17.99
N LEU A 190 0.07 1.40 -17.37
CA LEU A 190 0.32 2.79 -17.79
C LEU A 190 0.97 2.88 -19.17
N GLN A 191 1.84 1.95 -19.53
CA GLN A 191 2.58 2.02 -20.81
C GLN A 191 1.84 1.37 -21.98
N LYS A 192 1.18 0.24 -21.75
CA LYS A 192 0.65 -0.59 -22.84
C LYS A 192 -0.86 -0.43 -23.06
N THR A 193 -1.64 -0.05 -22.05
CA THR A 193 -3.10 0.06 -22.22
C THR A 193 -3.52 1.42 -22.79
N ARG A 194 -4.66 1.46 -23.51
CA ARG A 194 -5.25 2.71 -24.02
C ARG A 194 -5.58 3.68 -22.89
N THR A 195 -6.10 3.17 -21.79
CA THR A 195 -6.43 3.97 -20.61
C THR A 195 -5.20 4.53 -19.93
N GLY A 196 -4.14 3.74 -19.76
CA GLY A 196 -2.87 4.21 -19.21
C GLY A 196 -2.24 5.31 -20.05
N LYS A 197 -2.28 5.18 -21.39
CA LYS A 197 -1.83 6.24 -22.32
C LYS A 197 -2.66 7.52 -22.16
N ALA A 198 -3.99 7.39 -22.02
CA ALA A 198 -4.86 8.53 -21.77
C ALA A 198 -4.58 9.21 -20.43
N MET A 199 -4.30 8.44 -19.37
CA MET A 199 -3.90 8.99 -18.06
C MET A 199 -2.59 9.77 -18.16
N ARG A 200 -1.58 9.27 -18.85
CA ARG A 200 -0.31 9.98 -19.06
C ARG A 200 -0.52 11.27 -19.86
N ALA A 201 -1.23 11.21 -20.99
CA ALA A 201 -1.55 12.40 -21.77
C ALA A 201 -2.30 13.46 -20.94
N PHE A 202 -3.22 13.03 -20.08
CA PHE A 202 -3.95 13.91 -19.17
C PHE A 202 -3.05 14.50 -18.07
N SER A 203 -2.08 13.72 -17.58
CA SER A 203 -1.07 14.17 -16.63
C SER A 203 -0.12 15.21 -17.25
N ASP A 204 0.29 15.01 -18.50
CA ASP A 204 1.21 15.91 -19.19
C ASP A 204 0.57 17.25 -19.52
N ASN A 205 -0.59 17.22 -20.18
CA ASN A 205 -1.36 18.44 -20.50
C ASN A 205 -2.87 18.14 -20.52
N LYS A 206 -3.55 18.60 -19.47
CA LYS A 206 -4.99 18.39 -19.30
C LYS A 206 -5.82 19.00 -20.44
N ASP A 207 -5.48 20.21 -20.89
CA ASP A 207 -6.28 20.93 -21.89
C ASP A 207 -6.14 20.27 -23.28
N LEU A 208 -4.93 19.87 -23.67
CA LEU A 208 -4.70 19.12 -24.90
C LEU A 208 -5.37 17.75 -24.87
N ALA A 209 -5.35 17.07 -23.72
CA ALA A 209 -6.03 15.78 -23.53
C ALA A 209 -7.55 15.90 -23.71
N LEU A 210 -8.15 16.97 -23.19
CA LEU A 210 -9.57 17.26 -23.38
C LEU A 210 -9.92 17.53 -24.85
N LEU A 211 -9.10 18.32 -25.55
CA LEU A 211 -9.26 18.59 -26.99
C LEU A 211 -9.12 17.32 -27.84
N SER A 212 -8.33 16.35 -27.38
CA SER A 212 -8.16 15.03 -28.00
C SER A 212 -9.30 14.04 -27.66
N GLY A 213 -10.36 14.50 -26.98
CA GLY A 213 -11.54 13.68 -26.65
C GLY A 213 -11.36 12.75 -25.44
N ILE A 214 -10.32 12.93 -24.61
CA ILE A 214 -10.11 12.14 -23.40
C ILE A 214 -11.12 12.60 -22.34
N ASN A 215 -11.93 11.66 -21.83
CA ASN A 215 -12.92 11.93 -20.80
C ASN A 215 -12.26 12.05 -19.42
N PRO A 216 -12.27 13.24 -18.76
CA PRO A 216 -11.61 13.48 -17.49
C PRO A 216 -12.24 12.66 -16.35
N ASP A 217 -13.57 12.49 -16.33
CA ASP A 217 -14.23 11.73 -15.28
C ASP A 217 -13.80 10.25 -15.29
N ARG A 218 -13.59 9.67 -16.48
CA ARG A 218 -13.06 8.30 -16.61
C ARG A 218 -11.63 8.20 -16.12
N VAL A 219 -10.77 9.18 -16.43
CA VAL A 219 -9.38 9.21 -15.96
C VAL A 219 -9.33 9.28 -14.43
N VAL A 220 -10.12 10.18 -13.84
CA VAL A 220 -10.21 10.35 -12.37
C VAL A 220 -10.74 9.07 -11.71
N LEU A 221 -11.80 8.46 -12.24
CA LEU A 221 -12.37 7.23 -11.72
C LEU A 221 -11.33 6.10 -11.67
N ILE A 222 -10.59 5.89 -12.76
CA ILE A 222 -9.58 4.85 -12.83
C ILE A 222 -8.40 5.15 -11.90
N THR A 223 -8.03 6.43 -11.76
CA THR A 223 -7.02 6.85 -10.78
C THR A 223 -7.43 6.42 -9.37
N TRP A 224 -8.66 6.70 -8.94
CA TRP A 224 -9.14 6.29 -7.62
C TRP A 224 -9.16 4.77 -7.43
N ILE A 225 -9.52 4.01 -8.46
CA ILE A 225 -9.48 2.54 -8.43
C ILE A 225 -8.06 2.03 -8.21
N LEU A 226 -7.09 2.53 -8.98
CA LEU A 226 -5.68 2.13 -8.85
C LEU A 226 -5.09 2.52 -7.51
N VAL A 227 -5.37 3.74 -7.07
CA VAL A 227 -4.91 4.27 -5.78
C VAL A 227 -5.45 3.45 -4.61
N ALA A 228 -6.75 3.15 -4.61
CA ALA A 228 -7.36 2.32 -3.57
C ALA A 228 -6.79 0.89 -3.55
N ALA A 229 -6.54 0.31 -4.73
CA ALA A 229 -5.92 -1.01 -4.84
C ALA A 229 -4.48 -1.03 -4.29
N LEU A 230 -3.65 -0.06 -4.70
CA LEU A 230 -2.27 0.06 -4.21
C LEU A 230 -2.21 0.34 -2.71
N ALA A 231 -3.04 1.27 -2.21
CA ALA A 231 -3.14 1.62 -0.80
C ALA A 231 -3.55 0.40 0.05
N THR A 232 -4.59 -0.31 -0.34
CA THR A 232 -5.06 -1.51 0.37
C THR A 232 -4.01 -2.61 0.38
N THR A 233 -3.34 -2.85 -0.76
CA THR A 233 -2.27 -3.85 -0.86
C THR A 233 -1.10 -3.48 0.04
N ALA A 234 -0.61 -2.23 -0.03
CA ALA A 234 0.46 -1.73 0.83
C ALA A 234 0.11 -1.86 2.32
N GLY A 235 -1.12 -1.48 2.68
CA GLY A 235 -1.62 -1.56 4.05
C GLY A 235 -1.74 -2.98 4.57
N THR A 236 -2.24 -3.88 3.75
CA THR A 236 -2.36 -5.30 4.12
C THR A 236 -0.99 -5.93 4.32
N LEU A 237 -0.02 -5.68 3.45
CA LEU A 237 1.35 -6.17 3.59
C LEU A 237 2.03 -5.61 4.85
N TYR A 238 1.82 -4.33 5.15
CA TYR A 238 2.29 -3.72 6.39
C TYR A 238 1.66 -4.37 7.63
N GLY A 239 0.34 -4.57 7.62
CA GLY A 239 -0.40 -5.21 8.69
C GLY A 239 0.00 -6.67 8.94
N LEU A 240 0.36 -7.42 7.88
CA LEU A 240 0.88 -8.78 7.96
C LEU A 240 2.29 -8.84 8.57
N ASP A 241 3.15 -7.87 8.27
CA ASP A 241 4.53 -7.84 8.79
C ASP A 241 4.61 -7.29 10.23
N LYS A 242 3.84 -6.26 10.55
CA LYS A 242 3.87 -5.57 11.84
C LYS A 242 2.65 -5.90 12.70
N SER A 243 1.55 -5.26 12.39
CA SER A 243 0.20 -5.41 12.93
C SER A 243 -0.67 -4.29 12.37
N PHE A 244 -1.99 -4.41 12.52
CA PHE A 244 -2.90 -3.34 12.16
C PHE A 244 -3.25 -2.50 13.40
N LYS A 245 -2.82 -1.25 13.40
CA LYS A 245 -3.23 -0.25 14.37
C LYS A 245 -3.63 1.02 13.60
N PRO A 246 -4.90 1.47 13.66
CA PRO A 246 -5.40 2.54 12.79
C PRO A 246 -4.52 3.79 12.77
N PHE A 247 -4.05 4.23 13.94
CA PHE A 247 -3.21 5.43 14.07
C PHE A 247 -1.85 5.30 13.35
N THR A 248 -1.29 4.10 13.27
CA THR A 248 0.01 3.89 12.62
C THR A 248 -0.05 4.19 11.13
N TYR A 249 -1.18 3.91 10.48
CA TYR A 249 -1.37 4.16 9.04
C TYR A 249 -1.38 5.65 8.70
N PHE A 250 -1.90 6.48 9.58
CA PHE A 250 -1.74 7.93 9.47
C PHE A 250 -0.26 8.35 9.54
N MET A 251 0.50 7.77 10.45
CA MET A 251 1.93 8.03 10.59
C MET A 251 2.75 7.63 9.36
N LEU A 252 2.31 6.60 8.60
CA LEU A 252 2.98 6.18 7.37
C LEU A 252 2.84 7.20 6.23
N LEU A 253 1.90 8.13 6.33
CA LEU A 253 1.66 9.12 5.29
C LEU A 253 2.90 9.99 5.04
N LEU A 254 3.56 10.45 6.11
CA LEU A 254 4.74 11.31 6.00
C LEU A 254 5.92 10.65 5.27
N PRO A 255 6.38 9.43 5.65
CA PRO A 255 7.44 8.75 4.91
C PRO A 255 7.03 8.38 3.46
N MET A 256 5.73 8.09 3.19
CA MET A 256 5.27 7.88 1.82
C MET A 256 5.34 9.15 0.97
N PHE A 257 4.98 10.32 1.52
CA PHE A 257 5.18 11.60 0.84
C PHE A 257 6.66 11.89 0.61
N ALA A 258 7.51 11.66 1.61
CA ALA A 258 8.95 11.83 1.46
C ALA A 258 9.51 10.95 0.33
N ALA A 259 9.12 9.68 0.28
CA ALA A 259 9.50 8.75 -0.79
C ALA A 259 9.01 9.22 -2.18
N ALA A 260 7.76 9.70 -2.26
CA ALA A 260 7.19 10.21 -3.51
C ALA A 260 7.93 11.48 -3.99
N ILE A 261 8.26 12.40 -3.09
CA ILE A 261 8.97 13.64 -3.42
C ILE A 261 10.40 13.35 -3.90
N VAL A 262 11.14 12.50 -3.16
CA VAL A 262 12.52 12.11 -3.52
C VAL A 262 12.54 11.31 -4.82
N GLY A 263 11.51 10.48 -5.07
CA GLY A 263 11.35 9.74 -6.32
C GLY A 263 10.92 10.59 -7.52
N GLY A 264 10.59 11.88 -7.34
CA GLY A 264 10.15 12.79 -8.39
C GLY A 264 8.63 12.80 -8.56
N ILE A 265 7.93 13.45 -7.64
CA ILE A 265 6.47 13.57 -7.70
C ILE A 265 6.02 14.33 -8.96
N GLY A 266 5.21 13.68 -9.80
CA GLY A 266 4.65 14.28 -11.02
C GLY A 266 5.60 14.29 -12.22
N SER A 267 6.73 13.55 -12.19
CA SER A 267 7.63 13.33 -13.32
C SER A 267 7.26 12.07 -14.11
#